data_206e0c1764d7bd4db91a14cc7b2fb214
#
_entry.id   206e0c1764d7bd4db91a14cc7b2fb214
#
_cell.length_a   1.000
_cell.length_b   1.000
_cell.length_c   1.000
_cell.angle_alpha   90.00
_cell.angle_beta   90.00
_cell.angle_gamma   90.00
#
_symmetry.space_group_name_H-M   'P 1'
#
loop_
_entity.id
_entity.type
_entity.pdbx_description
1 polymer ?
#
loop_
_entity_poly.entity_id
_entity_poly.type
_entity_poly.pdbx_seq_one_letter_code
_entity_poly.pdbx_strand_id
1 'polypeptide(L)'
;MKRFAASVDSETDENIWETVEDAYVYAFPLVLMDATETSATNTEEVVNKKAPVNQFIHSVALADAQFRTVVTPNVDTIYSQVWYDLSEEPMVYELPKTDRFCKVQVLDGWTNTAAVLDKAGAYAITLSTWEGKLPEGVTRIDVPTSMAWSITRIVLSGEEDLPNVYAIQGKMKLMPLSDYISGDTYEPPRGSYSEENDYIPVDKVLSMDPITFFNKANELMVKNSPAAADKEMLEKIAAVNIGPGMEFDTSVLTGDVAENWKTMLTEIQLKLIKEDQKFSKKLGQWDYFGEPIGDFNTEYAYRALVALAGLGANTVEVALYPKIEQDADGNTLLNFL
;
A
#
# COMPACT_ATOMS: atom_id res chain seq x y z
N MET A 1 -16.39 1.70 -51.74
CA MET A 1 -14.96 1.76 -51.39
C MET A 1 -14.76 2.59 -50.12
N LYS A 2 -15.16 2.10 -48.95
CA LYS A 2 -14.92 2.74 -47.63
C LYS A 2 -14.91 1.67 -46.52
N ARG A 3 -14.05 0.66 -46.65
CA ARG A 3 -13.92 -0.42 -45.64
C ARG A 3 -12.48 -0.95 -45.47
N PHE A 4 -11.45 -0.26 -45.99
CA PHE A 4 -10.06 -0.72 -45.89
C PHE A 4 -9.11 0.25 -45.15
N ALA A 5 -9.60 1.40 -44.68
CA ALA A 5 -8.79 2.34 -43.92
C ALA A 5 -8.97 2.21 -42.40
N ALA A 6 -9.96 1.44 -41.92
CA ALA A 6 -10.27 1.32 -40.48
C ALA A 6 -9.50 0.21 -39.76
N SER A 7 -8.72 -0.64 -40.44
CA SER A 7 -8.12 -1.83 -39.80
C SER A 7 -6.65 -1.68 -39.39
N VAL A 8 -5.95 -0.68 -39.85
CA VAL A 8 -4.56 -0.45 -39.47
C VAL A 8 -4.48 0.49 -38.26
N ASP A 9 -5.38 1.47 -38.19
CA ASP A 9 -5.45 2.39 -37.04
C ASP A 9 -6.01 1.67 -35.78
N SER A 10 -6.95 0.72 -35.94
CA SER A 10 -7.57 -0.01 -34.82
C SER A 10 -6.58 -0.91 -34.05
N GLU A 11 -5.65 -1.56 -34.73
CA GLU A 11 -4.67 -2.47 -34.10
C GLU A 11 -3.62 -1.67 -33.34
N THR A 12 -3.23 -0.51 -33.85
CA THR A 12 -2.28 0.40 -33.16
C THR A 12 -2.93 1.06 -31.95
N ASP A 13 -4.18 1.47 -32.06
CA ASP A 13 -4.93 2.10 -30.96
C ASP A 13 -5.26 1.10 -29.85
N GLU A 14 -5.61 -0.15 -30.19
CA GLU A 14 -5.84 -1.24 -29.24
C GLU A 14 -4.55 -1.53 -28.44
N ASN A 15 -3.41 -1.53 -29.10
CA ASN A 15 -2.12 -1.75 -28.43
C ASN A 15 -1.74 -0.58 -27.48
N ILE A 16 -2.03 0.66 -27.85
CA ILE A 16 -1.81 1.83 -26.97
C ILE A 16 -2.75 1.78 -25.76
N TRP A 17 -4.03 1.48 -25.97
CA TRP A 17 -4.97 1.32 -24.87
C TRP A 17 -4.52 0.26 -23.86
N GLU A 18 -4.14 -0.92 -24.34
CA GLU A 18 -3.64 -2.00 -23.48
C GLU A 18 -2.37 -1.59 -22.72
N THR A 19 -1.46 -0.87 -23.36
CA THR A 19 -0.23 -0.38 -22.71
C THR A 19 -0.52 0.64 -21.62
N VAL A 20 -1.46 1.56 -21.85
CA VAL A 20 -1.89 2.55 -20.85
C VAL A 20 -2.64 1.89 -19.71
N GLU A 21 -3.47 0.89 -20.00
CA GLU A 21 -4.17 0.09 -18.99
C GLU A 21 -3.16 -0.63 -18.07
N ASP A 22 -2.19 -1.32 -18.66
CA ASP A 22 -1.14 -2.01 -17.90
C ASP A 22 -0.31 -1.02 -17.08
N ALA A 23 0.01 0.14 -17.62
CA ALA A 23 0.74 1.18 -16.91
C ALA A 23 -0.02 1.71 -15.70
N TYR A 24 -1.34 1.93 -15.83
CA TYR A 24 -2.19 2.35 -14.73
C TYR A 24 -2.25 1.27 -13.64
N VAL A 25 -2.57 0.04 -14.02
CA VAL A 25 -2.67 -1.10 -13.10
C VAL A 25 -1.34 -1.34 -12.37
N TYR A 26 -0.22 -1.24 -13.11
CA TYR A 26 1.11 -1.39 -12.53
C TYR A 26 1.42 -0.31 -11.50
N ALA A 27 1.16 0.96 -11.81
CA ALA A 27 1.55 2.11 -10.99
C ALA A 27 0.54 2.45 -9.88
N PHE A 28 -0.72 2.01 -9.99
CA PHE A 28 -1.79 2.37 -9.06
C PHE A 28 -1.44 2.12 -7.58
N PRO A 29 -0.89 0.95 -7.19
CA PRO A 29 -0.54 0.70 -5.80
C PRO A 29 0.50 1.68 -5.26
N LEU A 30 1.52 2.01 -6.04
CA LEU A 30 2.56 2.96 -5.64
C LEU A 30 2.01 4.38 -5.44
N VAL A 31 1.17 4.87 -6.36
CA VAL A 31 0.54 6.19 -6.25
C VAL A 31 -0.44 6.24 -5.07
N LEU A 32 -1.16 5.14 -4.79
CA LEU A 32 -2.04 5.05 -3.64
C LEU A 32 -1.27 5.00 -2.32
N MET A 33 -0.11 4.33 -2.28
CA MET A 33 0.78 4.33 -1.12
C MET A 33 1.28 5.75 -0.80
N ASP A 34 1.78 6.49 -1.79
CA ASP A 34 2.22 7.88 -1.63
C ASP A 34 1.09 8.79 -1.12
N ALA A 35 -0.09 8.69 -1.73
CA ALA A 35 -1.25 9.47 -1.28
C ALA A 35 -1.67 9.11 0.15
N THR A 36 -1.55 7.83 0.54
CA THR A 36 -1.89 7.36 1.89
C THR A 36 -0.85 7.85 2.91
N GLU A 37 0.44 7.72 2.60
CA GLU A 37 1.52 8.27 3.42
C GLU A 37 1.33 9.78 3.61
N THR A 38 1.18 10.53 2.50
CA THR A 38 1.01 11.99 2.52
C THR A 38 -0.15 12.42 3.43
N SER A 39 -1.31 11.76 3.34
CA SER A 39 -2.45 12.07 4.19
C SER A 39 -2.23 11.65 5.65
N ALA A 40 -1.64 10.48 5.89
CA ALA A 40 -1.41 9.93 7.23
C ALA A 40 -0.33 10.68 8.00
N THR A 41 0.65 11.28 7.30
CA THR A 41 1.75 12.04 7.90
C THR A 41 1.53 13.55 7.89
N ASN A 42 0.41 14.02 7.34
CA ASN A 42 0.04 15.43 7.27
C ASN A 42 -0.37 15.99 8.65
N THR A 43 0.61 16.17 9.51
CA THR A 43 0.46 16.71 10.87
C THR A 43 1.79 17.21 11.41
N GLU A 44 1.77 18.22 12.27
CA GLU A 44 2.98 18.71 12.94
C GLU A 44 3.44 17.82 14.10
N GLU A 45 2.50 17.17 14.78
CA GLU A 45 2.74 16.30 15.95
C GLU A 45 1.86 15.07 15.87
N VAL A 46 2.18 14.05 16.67
CA VAL A 46 1.35 12.86 16.76
C VAL A 46 -0.03 13.23 17.31
N VAL A 47 -1.05 12.96 16.52
CA VAL A 47 -2.45 13.13 16.88
C VAL A 47 -3.21 11.83 16.60
N ASN A 48 -4.47 11.75 17.02
CA ASN A 48 -5.28 10.60 16.72
C ASN A 48 -5.31 10.32 15.20
N LYS A 49 -4.84 9.17 14.76
CA LYS A 49 -4.77 8.67 13.38
C LYS A 49 -3.72 9.31 12.45
N LYS A 50 -2.91 10.26 12.90
CA LYS A 50 -1.82 10.86 12.11
C LYS A 50 -0.56 11.00 12.96
N ALA A 51 0.60 10.78 12.36
CA ALA A 51 1.91 11.09 12.94
C ALA A 51 2.86 11.54 11.85
N PRO A 52 3.85 12.39 12.13
CA PRO A 52 4.94 12.64 11.20
C PRO A 52 5.62 11.34 10.77
N VAL A 53 6.30 11.37 9.61
CA VAL A 53 7.08 10.22 9.12
C VAL A 53 8.09 9.77 10.19
N ASN A 54 8.40 8.47 10.21
CA ASN A 54 9.28 7.85 11.22
C ASN A 54 8.77 7.99 12.67
N GLN A 55 7.46 8.08 12.87
CA GLN A 55 6.83 8.11 14.19
C GLN A 55 5.62 7.18 14.25
N PHE A 56 5.29 6.70 15.45
CA PHE A 56 4.15 5.81 15.64
C PHE A 56 2.80 6.54 15.57
N ILE A 57 1.89 5.93 14.84
CA ILE A 57 0.44 6.17 14.97
C ILE A 57 -0.13 5.01 15.79
N HIS A 58 -0.50 5.24 17.03
CA HIS A 58 -1.17 4.24 17.86
C HIS A 58 -2.68 4.43 17.81
N SER A 59 -3.40 3.43 17.30
CA SER A 59 -4.87 3.41 17.41
C SER A 59 -5.27 3.15 18.86
N VAL A 60 -6.25 3.90 19.34
CA VAL A 60 -6.76 3.82 20.71
C VAL A 60 -8.12 3.12 20.83
N ALA A 61 -8.71 2.73 19.69
CA ALA A 61 -9.98 2.02 19.61
C ALA A 61 -10.04 1.20 18.33
N LEU A 62 -10.95 0.24 18.27
CA LEU A 62 -11.33 -0.42 17.03
C LEU A 62 -11.99 0.59 16.08
N ALA A 63 -11.97 0.26 14.78
CA ALA A 63 -12.71 1.02 13.80
C ALA A 63 -14.22 0.92 14.09
N ASP A 64 -14.91 2.03 14.06
CA ASP A 64 -16.37 2.11 14.20
C ASP A 64 -17.06 2.30 12.84
N ALA A 65 -18.40 2.35 12.85
CA ALA A 65 -19.20 2.54 11.63
C ALA A 65 -18.98 3.90 10.93
N GLN A 66 -18.27 4.85 11.55
CA GLN A 66 -17.93 6.15 10.96
C GLN A 66 -16.53 6.19 10.35
N PHE A 67 -15.75 5.12 10.53
CA PHE A 67 -14.42 5.00 9.96
C PHE A 67 -14.50 4.91 8.42
N ARG A 68 -13.80 5.79 7.71
CA ARG A 68 -13.85 5.93 6.24
C ARG A 68 -12.49 5.84 5.57
N THR A 69 -11.43 5.63 6.33
CA THR A 69 -10.05 5.65 5.80
C THR A 69 -9.73 4.40 4.97
N VAL A 70 -10.36 3.27 5.29
CA VAL A 70 -10.28 2.03 4.50
C VAL A 70 -11.67 1.42 4.33
N VAL A 71 -11.86 0.66 3.24
CA VAL A 71 -13.16 0.11 2.83
C VAL A 71 -13.65 -0.97 3.80
N THR A 72 -12.76 -1.82 4.31
CA THR A 72 -13.06 -2.93 5.21
C THR A 72 -12.21 -2.86 6.49
N PRO A 73 -12.64 -2.07 7.48
CA PRO A 73 -11.88 -1.94 8.71
C PRO A 73 -11.90 -3.23 9.53
N ASN A 74 -10.77 -3.51 10.19
CA ASN A 74 -10.60 -4.61 11.12
C ASN A 74 -11.35 -4.35 12.45
N VAL A 75 -11.93 -5.38 13.03
CA VAL A 75 -12.74 -5.30 14.26
C VAL A 75 -12.23 -6.17 15.42
N ASP A 76 -11.05 -6.77 15.31
CA ASP A 76 -10.48 -7.69 16.30
C ASP A 76 -9.04 -7.36 16.73
N THR A 77 -8.36 -6.44 16.04
CA THR A 77 -7.01 -5.99 16.40
C THR A 77 -6.92 -4.48 16.49
N ILE A 78 -6.11 -4.01 17.44
CA ILE A 78 -5.69 -2.60 17.55
C ILE A 78 -4.39 -2.43 16.78
N TYR A 79 -4.27 -1.32 16.06
CA TYR A 79 -3.13 -1.05 15.19
C TYR A 79 -2.12 -0.10 15.83
N SER A 80 -0.84 -0.35 15.53
CA SER A 80 0.22 0.65 15.60
C SER A 80 0.90 0.70 14.24
N GLN A 81 1.03 1.88 13.67
CA GLN A 81 1.52 2.06 12.31
C GLN A 81 2.71 3.01 12.30
N VAL A 82 3.59 2.83 11.35
CA VAL A 82 4.70 3.76 11.06
C VAL A 82 4.85 3.88 9.54
N TRP A 83 4.86 5.09 9.04
CA TRP A 83 5.33 5.42 7.71
C TRP A 83 6.79 5.78 7.77
N TYR A 84 7.62 5.16 6.94
CA TYR A 84 9.06 5.31 6.95
C TYR A 84 9.55 6.08 5.73
N ASP A 85 10.46 7.01 5.97
CA ASP A 85 11.44 7.44 4.98
C ASP A 85 12.79 6.81 5.38
N LEU A 86 13.29 5.88 4.54
CA LEU A 86 14.52 5.13 4.73
C LEU A 86 15.69 5.71 3.91
N SER A 87 15.51 6.89 3.31
CA SER A 87 16.51 7.47 2.39
C SER A 87 17.80 7.90 3.09
N GLU A 88 17.74 8.29 4.35
CA GLU A 88 18.88 8.80 5.12
C GLU A 88 19.61 7.68 5.86
N GLU A 89 18.90 6.96 6.72
CA GLU A 89 19.43 5.87 7.53
C GLU A 89 18.33 4.86 7.93
N PRO A 90 18.71 3.65 8.40
CA PRO A 90 17.77 2.69 8.93
C PRO A 90 17.03 3.19 10.17
N MET A 91 15.76 2.76 10.31
CA MET A 91 14.98 2.95 11.54
C MET A 91 14.96 1.67 12.36
N VAL A 92 15.29 1.76 13.64
CA VAL A 92 15.26 0.62 14.57
C VAL A 92 13.89 0.57 15.24
N TYR A 93 13.17 -0.53 14.98
CA TYR A 93 11.90 -0.87 15.61
C TYR A 93 12.13 -1.89 16.73
N GLU A 94 11.84 -1.54 17.99
CA GLU A 94 11.85 -2.49 19.09
C GLU A 94 10.45 -3.04 19.36
N LEU A 95 10.27 -4.36 19.11
CA LEU A 95 9.03 -5.09 19.38
C LEU A 95 9.10 -5.71 20.77
N PRO A 96 8.22 -5.34 21.73
CA PRO A 96 8.25 -5.88 23.07
C PRO A 96 7.77 -7.33 23.14
N LYS A 97 8.21 -8.06 24.17
CA LYS A 97 7.70 -9.41 24.46
C LYS A 97 6.24 -9.34 24.90
N THR A 98 5.41 -10.18 24.31
CA THR A 98 4.01 -10.39 24.67
C THR A 98 3.61 -11.84 24.38
N ASP A 99 2.61 -12.36 25.12
CA ASP A 99 2.09 -13.72 24.94
C ASP A 99 0.85 -13.75 24.02
N ARG A 100 0.39 -12.56 23.56
CA ARG A 100 -0.76 -12.49 22.63
C ARG A 100 -0.31 -12.35 21.19
N PHE A 101 -1.23 -12.56 20.26
CA PHE A 101 -1.00 -12.26 18.87
C PHE A 101 -0.60 -10.78 18.72
N CYS A 102 0.63 -10.56 18.29
CA CYS A 102 1.18 -9.26 18.01
C CYS A 102 2.17 -9.44 16.85
N LYS A 103 1.78 -9.01 15.66
CA LYS A 103 2.61 -9.15 14.45
C LYS A 103 2.78 -7.82 13.77
N VAL A 104 3.99 -7.56 13.29
CA VAL A 104 4.32 -6.37 12.51
C VAL A 104 4.53 -6.79 11.07
N GLN A 105 3.65 -6.36 10.18
CA GLN A 105 3.87 -6.45 8.74
C GLN A 105 4.67 -5.22 8.31
N VAL A 106 5.75 -5.42 7.58
CA VAL A 106 6.53 -4.37 6.93
C VAL A 106 6.27 -4.45 5.44
N LEU A 107 5.77 -3.38 4.85
CA LEU A 107 5.44 -3.27 3.42
C LEU A 107 6.44 -2.35 2.73
N ASP A 108 6.74 -2.68 1.47
CA ASP A 108 7.44 -1.78 0.56
C ASP A 108 6.47 -0.75 -0.07
N GLY A 109 7.01 0.21 -0.81
CA GLY A 109 6.23 1.23 -1.52
C GLY A 109 5.30 0.68 -2.61
N TRP A 110 5.46 -0.58 -3.00
CA TRP A 110 4.63 -1.29 -3.99
C TRP A 110 3.57 -2.19 -3.34
N THR A 111 3.39 -2.10 -2.01
CA THR A 111 2.45 -2.89 -1.21
C THR A 111 2.79 -4.37 -1.02
N ASN A 112 3.99 -4.81 -1.40
CA ASN A 112 4.43 -6.16 -1.07
C ASN A 112 4.91 -6.22 0.39
N THR A 113 4.69 -7.37 1.04
CA THR A 113 5.19 -7.64 2.38
C THR A 113 6.68 -7.99 2.32
N ALA A 114 7.54 -7.06 2.74
CA ALA A 114 8.98 -7.30 2.85
C ALA A 114 9.32 -8.22 4.02
N ALA A 115 8.58 -8.11 5.14
CA ALA A 115 8.75 -8.98 6.30
C ALA A 115 7.52 -9.01 7.21
N VAL A 116 7.42 -10.08 8.02
CA VAL A 116 6.51 -10.16 9.16
C VAL A 116 7.33 -10.44 10.42
N LEU A 117 7.28 -9.50 11.38
CA LEU A 117 7.96 -9.63 12.67
C LEU A 117 6.96 -10.20 13.68
N ASP A 118 7.30 -11.34 14.27
CA ASP A 118 6.43 -12.06 15.22
C ASP A 118 7.11 -12.39 16.55
N LYS A 119 8.37 -11.98 16.74
CA LYS A 119 9.16 -12.19 17.95
C LYS A 119 9.62 -10.87 18.55
N ALA A 120 9.68 -10.81 19.86
CA ALA A 120 10.30 -9.69 20.56
C ALA A 120 11.76 -9.51 20.14
N GLY A 121 12.19 -8.27 19.90
CA GLY A 121 13.55 -7.96 19.48
C GLY A 121 13.69 -6.57 18.90
N ALA A 122 14.91 -6.23 18.53
CA ALA A 122 15.23 -5.01 17.78
C ALA A 122 15.41 -5.36 16.30
N TYR A 123 14.76 -4.61 15.44
CA TYR A 123 14.74 -4.80 13.99
C TYR A 123 15.13 -3.49 13.31
N ALA A 124 16.19 -3.51 12.54
CA ALA A 124 16.54 -2.37 11.70
C ALA A 124 15.82 -2.51 10.35
N ILE A 125 14.86 -1.63 10.11
CA ILE A 125 14.20 -1.50 8.81
C ILE A 125 15.14 -0.68 7.92
N THR A 126 15.68 -1.32 6.88
CA THR A 126 16.77 -0.79 6.06
C THR A 126 16.36 -0.71 4.61
N LEU A 127 16.74 0.36 3.94
CA LEU A 127 16.75 0.33 2.47
C LEU A 127 17.72 -0.78 2.01
N SER A 128 17.31 -1.63 1.08
CA SER A 128 18.10 -2.81 0.65
C SER A 128 19.49 -2.46 0.12
N THR A 129 19.68 -1.24 -0.38
CA THR A 129 20.97 -0.71 -0.85
C THR A 129 21.86 -0.15 0.26
N TRP A 130 21.39 -0.12 1.51
CA TRP A 130 22.20 0.35 2.63
C TRP A 130 23.27 -0.67 3.00
N GLU A 131 24.55 -0.25 3.00
CA GLU A 131 25.74 -1.11 3.19
C GLU A 131 26.36 -1.03 4.59
N GLY A 132 25.71 -0.33 5.55
CA GLY A 132 26.23 -0.18 6.91
C GLY A 132 26.20 -1.48 7.72
N LYS A 133 26.78 -1.43 8.93
CA LYS A 133 26.79 -2.56 9.88
C LYS A 133 25.82 -2.31 11.02
N LEU A 134 25.07 -3.33 11.37
CA LEU A 134 24.16 -3.30 12.51
C LEU A 134 24.90 -3.72 13.81
N PRO A 135 24.48 -3.20 14.98
CA PRO A 135 24.90 -3.70 16.28
C PRO A 135 24.51 -5.18 16.49
N GLU A 136 25.22 -5.84 17.39
CA GLU A 136 24.87 -7.20 17.81
C GLU A 136 23.46 -7.23 18.42
N GLY A 137 22.67 -8.25 18.05
CA GLY A 137 21.30 -8.42 18.52
C GLY A 137 20.24 -7.64 17.73
N VAL A 138 20.61 -6.81 16.76
CA VAL A 138 19.67 -6.14 15.85
C VAL A 138 19.50 -6.96 14.57
N THR A 139 18.28 -7.34 14.26
CA THR A 139 17.94 -8.09 13.04
C THR A 139 17.72 -7.11 11.88
N ARG A 140 18.37 -7.38 10.73
CA ARG A 140 18.18 -6.60 9.52
C ARG A 140 16.90 -7.00 8.79
N ILE A 141 16.11 -6.00 8.37
CA ILE A 141 14.95 -6.16 7.51
C ILE A 141 15.15 -5.27 6.28
N ASP A 142 15.42 -5.89 5.14
CA ASP A 142 15.62 -5.19 3.89
C ASP A 142 14.30 -4.84 3.22
N VAL A 143 14.14 -3.55 2.88
CA VAL A 143 13.01 -3.03 2.10
C VAL A 143 13.55 -2.45 0.79
N PRO A 144 12.99 -2.79 -0.38
CA PRO A 144 13.53 -2.37 -1.67
C PRO A 144 13.28 -0.89 -2.00
N THR A 145 12.42 -0.21 -1.26
CA THR A 145 11.97 1.17 -1.51
C THR A 145 12.29 2.09 -0.33
N SER A 146 12.49 3.39 -0.60
CA SER A 146 12.71 4.38 0.47
C SER A 146 11.46 4.64 1.28
N MET A 147 10.29 4.66 0.64
CA MET A 147 9.00 4.64 1.30
C MET A 147 8.68 3.23 1.79
N ALA A 148 8.34 3.09 3.06
CA ALA A 148 7.88 1.84 3.63
C ALA A 148 6.75 2.08 4.65
N TRP A 149 6.01 1.05 4.97
CA TRP A 149 4.93 1.12 5.93
C TRP A 149 4.91 -0.09 6.84
N SER A 150 4.87 0.10 8.15
CA SER A 150 4.62 -1.02 9.06
C SER A 150 3.25 -0.93 9.70
N ILE A 151 2.58 -2.08 9.78
CA ILE A 151 1.30 -2.24 10.46
C ILE A 151 1.45 -3.32 11.51
N THR A 152 1.48 -2.91 12.78
CA THR A 152 1.43 -3.82 13.91
C THR A 152 -0.03 -4.10 14.26
N ARG A 153 -0.38 -5.36 14.34
CA ARG A 153 -1.72 -5.83 14.70
C ARG A 153 -1.64 -6.55 16.03
N ILE A 154 -2.36 -6.02 17.03
CA ILE A 154 -2.41 -6.55 18.40
C ILE A 154 -3.84 -7.00 18.67
N VAL A 155 -4.07 -8.30 18.90
CA VAL A 155 -5.41 -8.81 19.18
C VAL A 155 -6.00 -8.18 20.43
N LEU A 156 -7.28 -7.80 20.35
CA LEU A 156 -8.07 -7.23 21.42
C LEU A 156 -9.15 -8.24 21.88
N SER A 157 -9.25 -8.48 23.17
CA SER A 157 -10.24 -9.40 23.76
C SER A 157 -11.40 -8.66 24.45
N GLY A 158 -11.97 -7.66 23.75
CA GLY A 158 -13.03 -6.79 24.30
C GLY A 158 -12.51 -5.44 24.78
N GLU A 159 -13.41 -4.49 25.02
CA GLU A 159 -13.03 -3.10 25.38
C GLU A 159 -12.27 -3.03 26.72
N GLU A 160 -12.58 -3.88 27.66
CA GLU A 160 -11.89 -3.98 28.96
C GLU A 160 -10.42 -4.38 28.82
N ASP A 161 -10.00 -4.94 27.70
CA ASP A 161 -8.61 -5.34 27.41
C ASP A 161 -7.76 -4.20 26.81
N LEU A 162 -8.34 -3.07 26.43
CA LEU A 162 -7.62 -1.92 25.88
C LEU A 162 -6.41 -1.48 26.72
N PRO A 163 -6.47 -1.40 28.07
CA PRO A 163 -5.30 -1.02 28.87
C PRO A 163 -4.10 -1.95 28.67
N ASN A 164 -4.34 -3.27 28.45
CA ASN A 164 -3.26 -4.23 28.20
C ASN A 164 -2.64 -4.01 26.81
N VAL A 165 -3.44 -3.67 25.81
CA VAL A 165 -2.94 -3.31 24.47
C VAL A 165 -2.10 -2.04 24.54
N TYR A 166 -2.58 -1.00 25.23
CA TYR A 166 -1.82 0.25 25.43
C TYR A 166 -0.49 0.02 26.17
N ALA A 167 -0.45 -0.92 27.13
CA ALA A 167 0.79 -1.28 27.80
C ALA A 167 1.81 -1.97 26.86
N ILE A 168 1.36 -2.63 25.79
CA ILE A 168 2.24 -3.16 24.75
C ILE A 168 2.70 -2.01 23.84
N GLN A 169 1.78 -1.18 23.36
CA GLN A 169 2.09 -0.03 22.52
C GLN A 169 3.11 0.91 23.18
N GLY A 170 2.93 1.20 24.47
CA GLY A 170 3.86 2.06 25.24
C GLY A 170 5.26 1.48 25.48
N LYS A 171 5.49 0.20 25.16
CA LYS A 171 6.81 -0.43 25.20
C LYS A 171 7.47 -0.54 23.82
N MET A 172 6.74 -0.28 22.75
CA MET A 172 7.32 -0.22 21.42
C MET A 172 8.20 1.01 21.34
N LYS A 173 9.34 0.87 20.65
CA LYS A 173 10.23 2.01 20.38
C LYS A 173 10.56 2.07 18.91
N LEU A 174 10.79 3.28 18.44
CA LEU A 174 11.23 3.57 17.09
C LEU A 174 12.23 4.74 17.16
N MET A 175 13.40 4.56 16.55
CA MET A 175 14.43 5.59 16.50
C MET A 175 15.36 5.36 15.32
N PRO A 176 16.08 6.37 14.83
CA PRO A 176 17.16 6.20 13.87
C PRO A 176 18.24 5.25 14.39
N LEU A 177 18.92 4.56 13.50
CA LEU A 177 20.01 3.63 13.87
C LEU A 177 21.15 4.37 14.59
N SER A 178 21.45 5.61 14.21
CA SER A 178 22.46 6.44 14.86
C SER A 178 22.16 6.68 16.34
N ASP A 179 20.92 7.01 16.68
CA ASP A 179 20.47 7.22 18.07
C ASP A 179 20.44 5.89 18.85
N TYR A 180 20.04 4.81 18.21
CA TYR A 180 20.09 3.48 18.82
C TYR A 180 21.51 3.06 19.22
N ILE A 181 22.50 3.36 18.37
CA ILE A 181 23.92 3.05 18.61
C ILE A 181 24.51 3.95 19.69
N SER A 182 24.21 5.26 19.67
CA SER A 182 24.72 6.20 20.67
C SER A 182 24.11 5.99 22.06
N GLY A 183 22.88 5.44 22.12
CA GLY A 183 22.10 5.34 23.35
C GLY A 183 21.50 6.67 23.81
N ASP A 184 21.49 7.67 22.92
CA ASP A 184 20.88 8.96 23.18
C ASP A 184 19.36 8.89 23.24
N THR A 185 18.76 9.87 23.90
CA THR A 185 17.30 10.00 23.86
C THR A 185 16.90 10.59 22.51
N TYR A 186 16.18 9.79 21.69
CA TYR A 186 15.63 10.28 20.43
C TYR A 186 14.43 11.18 20.69
N GLU A 187 14.50 12.40 20.18
CA GLU A 187 13.38 13.34 20.13
C GLU A 187 12.92 13.46 18.67
N PRO A 188 11.77 12.85 18.30
CA PRO A 188 11.29 12.88 16.92
C PRO A 188 11.07 14.31 16.43
N PRO A 189 11.44 14.64 15.20
CA PRO A 189 11.21 15.97 14.64
C PRO A 189 9.71 16.23 14.45
N ARG A 190 9.33 17.51 14.49
CA ARG A 190 7.99 17.92 14.10
C ARG A 190 7.79 17.70 12.61
N GLY A 191 6.59 17.31 12.24
CA GLY A 191 6.16 17.26 10.84
C GLY A 191 5.63 18.60 10.33
N SER A 192 4.84 18.52 9.27
CA SER A 192 4.18 19.68 8.67
C SER A 192 2.71 19.36 8.36
N TYR A 193 1.88 20.39 8.34
CA TYR A 193 0.49 20.29 7.93
C TYR A 193 0.21 21.18 6.73
N SER A 194 -0.55 20.66 5.76
CA SER A 194 -1.10 21.42 4.65
C SER A 194 -2.55 21.00 4.41
N GLU A 195 -3.46 21.97 4.21
CA GLU A 195 -4.88 21.71 3.94
C GLU A 195 -5.09 20.89 2.65
N GLU A 196 -4.22 21.05 1.64
CA GLU A 196 -4.28 20.32 0.38
C GLU A 196 -3.95 18.82 0.53
N ASN A 197 -3.32 18.41 1.63
CA ASN A 197 -3.00 17.04 1.97
C ASN A 197 -4.03 16.40 2.93
N ASP A 198 -5.11 17.10 3.25
CA ASP A 198 -6.19 16.59 4.11
C ASP A 198 -7.33 16.01 3.27
N TYR A 199 -7.12 14.81 2.72
CA TYR A 199 -8.02 14.11 1.80
C TYR A 199 -8.16 12.62 2.14
N ILE A 200 -9.15 11.98 1.54
CA ILE A 200 -9.27 10.52 1.52
C ILE A 200 -8.37 9.98 0.40
N PRO A 201 -7.33 9.18 0.69
CA PRO A 201 -6.31 8.81 -0.30
C PRO A 201 -6.86 8.15 -1.56
N VAL A 202 -7.76 7.17 -1.43
CA VAL A 202 -8.33 6.47 -2.58
C VAL A 202 -9.13 7.42 -3.47
N ASP A 203 -9.93 8.34 -2.90
CA ASP A 203 -10.71 9.31 -3.66
C ASP A 203 -9.79 10.28 -4.41
N LYS A 204 -8.70 10.70 -3.75
CA LYS A 204 -7.67 11.55 -4.35
C LYS A 204 -7.08 10.91 -5.58
N VAL A 205 -6.63 9.65 -5.49
CA VAL A 205 -5.99 8.93 -6.60
C VAL A 205 -6.98 8.62 -7.71
N LEU A 206 -8.20 8.16 -7.38
CA LEU A 206 -9.23 7.86 -8.38
C LEU A 206 -9.71 9.11 -9.14
N SER A 207 -9.57 10.29 -8.57
CA SER A 207 -9.95 11.57 -9.20
C SER A 207 -8.82 12.24 -10.00
N MET A 208 -7.60 11.68 -10.01
CA MET A 208 -6.49 12.23 -10.79
C MET A 208 -6.77 12.13 -12.30
N ASP A 209 -6.42 13.17 -13.03
CA ASP A 209 -6.34 13.08 -14.49
C ASP A 209 -5.08 12.28 -14.90
N PRO A 210 -5.03 11.75 -16.13
CA PRO A 210 -3.92 10.91 -16.57
C PRO A 210 -2.55 11.58 -16.50
N ILE A 211 -2.46 12.87 -16.82
CA ILE A 211 -1.17 13.59 -16.79
C ILE A 211 -0.66 13.67 -15.36
N THR A 212 -1.53 14.03 -14.42
CA THR A 212 -1.20 14.10 -13.00
C THR A 212 -0.82 12.72 -12.46
N PHE A 213 -1.60 11.68 -12.77
CA PHE A 213 -1.37 10.33 -12.27
C PHE A 213 -0.04 9.75 -12.78
N PHE A 214 0.19 9.75 -14.10
CA PHE A 214 1.38 9.11 -14.66
C PHE A 214 2.66 9.87 -14.35
N ASN A 215 2.64 11.20 -14.32
CA ASN A 215 3.83 11.96 -13.91
C ASN A 215 4.15 11.77 -12.43
N LYS A 216 3.14 11.66 -11.57
CA LYS A 216 3.35 11.26 -10.17
C LYS A 216 3.95 9.84 -10.07
N ALA A 217 3.45 8.89 -10.82
CA ALA A 217 4.02 7.54 -10.88
C ALA A 217 5.49 7.55 -11.35
N ASN A 218 5.80 8.29 -12.41
CA ASN A 218 7.15 8.42 -12.93
C ASN A 218 8.13 9.02 -11.90
N GLU A 219 7.69 10.05 -11.16
CA GLU A 219 8.45 10.64 -10.05
C GLU A 219 8.71 9.63 -8.94
N LEU A 220 7.66 8.94 -8.51
CA LEU A 220 7.73 7.98 -7.40
C LEU A 220 8.64 6.79 -7.69
N MET A 221 8.64 6.30 -8.94
CA MET A 221 9.50 5.20 -9.38
C MET A 221 11.00 5.52 -9.29
N VAL A 222 11.40 6.79 -9.24
CA VAL A 222 12.81 7.18 -9.06
C VAL A 222 13.30 6.86 -7.64
N LYS A 223 12.47 7.14 -6.65
CA LYS A 223 12.80 6.92 -5.23
C LYS A 223 12.44 5.51 -4.76
N ASN A 224 11.42 4.93 -5.35
CA ASN A 224 10.87 3.63 -5.02
C ASN A 224 11.07 2.69 -6.21
N SER A 225 12.31 2.27 -6.41
CA SER A 225 12.72 1.51 -7.59
C SER A 225 11.82 0.29 -7.83
N PRO A 226 11.37 0.07 -9.08
CA PRO A 226 10.72 -1.16 -9.48
C PRO A 226 11.58 -2.39 -9.20
N ALA A 227 10.93 -3.54 -8.99
CA ALA A 227 11.62 -4.80 -8.80
C ALA A 227 12.32 -5.26 -10.10
N ALA A 228 13.40 -6.04 -9.98
CA ALA A 228 14.09 -6.59 -11.16
C ALA A 228 13.19 -7.49 -12.02
N ALA A 229 12.17 -8.10 -11.42
CA ALA A 229 11.17 -8.92 -12.11
C ALA A 229 10.24 -8.09 -13.02
N ASP A 230 10.13 -6.78 -12.80
CA ASP A 230 9.23 -5.89 -13.54
C ASP A 230 9.79 -5.42 -14.88
N LYS A 231 10.97 -5.92 -15.27
CA LYS A 231 11.68 -5.44 -16.46
C LYS A 231 10.82 -5.45 -17.73
N GLU A 232 10.11 -6.55 -18.00
CA GLU A 232 9.26 -6.67 -19.19
C GLU A 232 8.08 -5.68 -19.15
N MET A 233 7.48 -5.48 -18.00
CA MET A 233 6.43 -4.47 -17.79
C MET A 233 6.97 -3.07 -18.06
N LEU A 234 8.13 -2.72 -17.48
CA LEU A 234 8.76 -1.41 -17.69
C LEU A 234 9.12 -1.16 -19.15
N GLU A 235 9.62 -2.17 -19.88
CA GLU A 235 9.89 -2.08 -21.30
C GLU A 235 8.60 -1.83 -22.11
N LYS A 236 7.47 -2.47 -21.73
CA LYS A 236 6.17 -2.27 -22.37
C LYS A 236 5.66 -0.85 -22.14
N ILE A 237 5.57 -0.40 -20.90
CA ILE A 237 4.97 0.90 -20.56
C ILE A 237 5.83 2.11 -20.93
N ALA A 238 7.14 1.90 -21.13
CA ALA A 238 8.03 2.94 -21.64
C ALA A 238 7.63 3.44 -23.04
N ALA A 239 6.90 2.63 -23.82
CA ALA A 239 6.38 3.03 -25.14
C ALA A 239 5.37 4.20 -25.06
N VAL A 240 4.77 4.43 -23.88
CA VAL A 240 3.87 5.55 -23.62
C VAL A 240 4.45 6.55 -22.60
N ASN A 241 5.77 6.64 -22.51
CA ASN A 241 6.52 7.54 -21.61
C ASN A 241 6.18 7.34 -20.11
N ILE A 242 5.99 6.09 -19.69
CA ILE A 242 5.78 5.74 -18.29
C ILE A 242 6.94 4.87 -17.82
N GLY A 243 7.59 5.30 -16.72
CA GLY A 243 8.77 4.67 -16.14
C GLY A 243 9.56 5.64 -15.27
N PRO A 244 10.60 5.16 -14.54
CA PRO A 244 11.35 5.98 -13.61
C PRO A 244 11.93 7.25 -14.25
N GLY A 245 11.48 8.43 -13.79
CA GLY A 245 11.95 9.74 -14.24
C GLY A 245 11.54 10.14 -15.67
N MET A 246 10.64 9.41 -16.30
CA MET A 246 10.04 9.80 -17.58
C MET A 246 9.03 10.95 -17.40
N GLU A 247 8.67 11.60 -18.49
CA GLU A 247 7.64 12.63 -18.53
C GLU A 247 6.52 12.20 -19.48
N PHE A 248 5.34 11.97 -18.91
CA PHE A 248 4.14 11.61 -19.64
C PHE A 248 3.43 12.86 -20.15
N ASP A 249 3.11 12.85 -21.42
CA ASP A 249 2.18 13.79 -22.02
C ASP A 249 1.27 13.09 -23.05
N THR A 250 0.19 13.74 -23.47
CA THR A 250 -0.81 13.14 -24.35
C THR A 250 -0.36 12.98 -25.80
N SER A 251 0.81 13.48 -26.18
CA SER A 251 1.33 13.37 -27.56
C SER A 251 1.70 11.94 -27.95
N VAL A 252 1.91 11.06 -26.96
CA VAL A 252 2.18 9.62 -27.17
C VAL A 252 0.92 8.82 -27.47
N LEU A 253 -0.26 9.39 -27.25
CA LEU A 253 -1.55 8.74 -27.46
C LEU A 253 -2.02 8.97 -28.91
N THR A 254 -2.67 7.97 -29.50
CA THR A 254 -3.22 8.03 -30.85
C THR A 254 -4.67 7.60 -30.88
N GLY A 255 -5.37 7.89 -31.98
CA GLY A 255 -6.73 7.46 -32.26
C GLY A 255 -7.74 7.76 -31.16
N ASP A 256 -8.59 6.80 -30.85
CA ASP A 256 -9.65 6.92 -29.85
C ASP A 256 -9.11 7.18 -28.45
N VAL A 257 -7.90 6.68 -28.13
CA VAL A 257 -7.26 6.93 -26.84
C VAL A 257 -6.89 8.40 -26.70
N ALA A 258 -6.35 9.02 -27.74
CA ALA A 258 -6.03 10.46 -27.76
C ALA A 258 -7.29 11.32 -27.64
N GLU A 259 -8.38 10.95 -28.29
CA GLU A 259 -9.66 11.68 -28.23
C GLU A 259 -10.32 11.60 -26.84
N ASN A 260 -10.21 10.44 -26.19
CA ASN A 260 -10.88 10.14 -24.91
C ASN A 260 -9.94 10.11 -23.70
N TRP A 261 -8.73 10.66 -23.81
CA TRP A 261 -7.70 10.54 -22.79
C TRP A 261 -8.15 10.97 -21.37
N LYS A 262 -9.08 11.92 -21.26
CA LYS A 262 -9.57 12.43 -19.97
C LYS A 262 -10.40 11.42 -19.20
N THR A 263 -11.03 10.47 -19.87
CA THR A 263 -11.92 9.45 -19.26
C THR A 263 -11.28 8.08 -19.17
N MET A 264 -10.11 7.87 -19.79
CA MET A 264 -9.49 6.55 -19.89
C MET A 264 -9.21 5.91 -18.51
N LEU A 265 -8.76 6.68 -17.52
CA LEU A 265 -8.50 6.12 -16.19
C LEU A 265 -9.77 5.63 -15.53
N THR A 266 -10.90 6.33 -15.70
CA THR A 266 -12.20 5.89 -15.16
C THR A 266 -12.64 4.56 -15.77
N GLU A 267 -12.42 4.36 -17.08
CA GLU A 267 -12.75 3.11 -17.75
C GLU A 267 -11.88 1.94 -17.26
N ILE A 268 -10.57 2.19 -17.07
CA ILE A 268 -9.62 1.21 -16.52
C ILE A 268 -10.01 0.84 -15.06
N GLN A 269 -10.36 1.83 -14.23
CA GLN A 269 -10.81 1.62 -12.85
C GLN A 269 -12.06 0.75 -12.79
N LEU A 270 -13.06 1.03 -13.66
CA LEU A 270 -14.29 0.22 -13.75
C LEU A 270 -14.01 -1.20 -14.22
N LYS A 271 -13.03 -1.40 -15.09
CA LYS A 271 -12.60 -2.73 -15.54
C LYS A 271 -11.91 -3.48 -14.40
N LEU A 272 -10.98 -2.84 -13.70
CA LEU A 272 -10.29 -3.44 -12.56
C LEU A 272 -11.25 -3.92 -11.47
N ILE A 273 -12.25 -3.11 -11.12
CA ILE A 273 -13.29 -3.50 -10.13
C ILE A 273 -14.06 -4.75 -10.58
N LYS A 274 -14.33 -4.90 -11.87
CA LYS A 274 -15.04 -6.08 -12.42
C LYS A 274 -14.21 -7.36 -12.38
N GLU A 275 -12.89 -7.26 -12.25
CA GLU A 275 -11.99 -8.42 -12.15
C GLU A 275 -11.96 -9.05 -10.76
N ASP A 276 -12.64 -8.49 -9.74
CA ASP A 276 -12.70 -9.02 -8.37
C ASP A 276 -13.01 -10.53 -8.33
N GLN A 277 -13.98 -10.98 -9.13
CA GLN A 277 -14.37 -12.38 -9.21
C GLN A 277 -13.29 -13.30 -9.80
N LYS A 278 -12.37 -12.77 -10.62
CA LYS A 278 -11.29 -13.54 -11.25
C LYS A 278 -10.24 -13.99 -10.22
N PHE A 279 -9.99 -13.17 -9.20
CA PHE A 279 -9.00 -13.43 -8.16
C PHE A 279 -9.60 -14.02 -6.88
N SER A 280 -10.93 -13.99 -6.74
CA SER A 280 -11.63 -14.53 -5.59
C SER A 280 -11.62 -16.06 -5.60
N LYS A 281 -11.33 -16.67 -4.45
CA LYS A 281 -11.44 -18.13 -4.21
C LYS A 281 -12.65 -18.40 -3.34
N LYS A 282 -13.26 -19.59 -3.52
CA LYS A 282 -14.44 -20.01 -2.75
C LYS A 282 -14.11 -21.11 -1.76
N LEU A 283 -14.61 -20.96 -0.53
CA LEU A 283 -14.62 -22.01 0.48
C LEU A 283 -16.03 -22.09 1.10
N GLY A 284 -16.84 -23.04 0.60
CA GLY A 284 -18.26 -23.09 0.94
C GLY A 284 -18.99 -21.86 0.41
N GLN A 285 -19.56 -21.08 1.32
CA GLN A 285 -20.26 -19.82 1.02
C GLN A 285 -19.37 -18.57 1.14
N TRP A 286 -18.08 -18.75 1.47
CA TRP A 286 -17.14 -17.67 1.65
C TRP A 286 -16.32 -17.44 0.37
N ASP A 287 -16.18 -16.17 -0.01
CA ASP A 287 -15.25 -15.72 -1.00
C ASP A 287 -14.05 -15.06 -0.29
N TYR A 288 -12.83 -15.31 -0.74
CA TYR A 288 -11.64 -14.70 -0.16
C TYR A 288 -10.53 -14.53 -1.19
N PHE A 289 -9.66 -13.57 -0.99
CA PHE A 289 -8.43 -13.44 -1.73
C PHE A 289 -7.38 -14.38 -1.16
N GLY A 290 -6.86 -15.28 -2.00
CA GLY A 290 -5.81 -16.22 -1.63
C GLY A 290 -4.43 -15.75 -2.08
N GLU A 291 -3.46 -16.67 -2.03
CA GLU A 291 -2.14 -16.40 -2.60
C GLU A 291 -2.23 -15.94 -4.07
N PRO A 292 -1.38 -14.99 -4.45
CA PRO A 292 -0.24 -14.41 -3.73
C PRO A 292 -0.55 -13.07 -3.01
N ILE A 293 -1.71 -12.96 -2.33
CA ILE A 293 -2.04 -11.74 -1.58
C ILE A 293 -0.91 -11.35 -0.61
N GLY A 294 -0.52 -10.07 -0.64
CA GLY A 294 0.55 -9.53 0.20
C GLY A 294 1.98 -9.79 -0.30
N ASP A 295 2.19 -10.68 -1.28
CA ASP A 295 3.46 -10.92 -1.99
C ASP A 295 3.15 -11.18 -3.47
N PHE A 296 2.83 -10.11 -4.19
CA PHE A 296 2.17 -10.19 -5.48
C PHE A 296 3.11 -10.54 -6.65
N ASN A 297 4.43 -10.38 -6.48
CA ASN A 297 5.39 -10.53 -7.59
C ASN A 297 4.92 -9.76 -8.84
N THR A 298 4.74 -10.45 -9.97
CA THR A 298 4.28 -9.88 -11.24
C THR A 298 2.76 -9.94 -11.45
N GLU A 299 1.98 -10.28 -10.43
CA GLU A 299 0.50 -10.29 -10.49
C GLU A 299 -0.07 -8.87 -10.31
N TYR A 300 0.25 -7.97 -11.26
CA TYR A 300 -0.01 -6.54 -11.17
C TYR A 300 -1.48 -6.20 -11.00
N ALA A 301 -2.36 -6.85 -11.76
CA ALA A 301 -3.80 -6.62 -11.67
C ALA A 301 -4.36 -7.04 -10.31
N TYR A 302 -3.85 -8.15 -9.76
CA TYR A 302 -4.23 -8.60 -8.42
C TYR A 302 -3.74 -7.63 -7.35
N ARG A 303 -2.49 -7.16 -7.45
CA ARG A 303 -1.92 -6.15 -6.55
C ARG A 303 -2.73 -4.84 -6.57
N ALA A 304 -3.08 -4.35 -7.76
CA ALA A 304 -3.88 -3.14 -7.90
C ALA A 304 -5.29 -3.30 -7.33
N LEU A 305 -5.93 -4.43 -7.60
CA LEU A 305 -7.27 -4.73 -7.06
C LEU A 305 -7.27 -4.82 -5.53
N VAL A 306 -6.28 -5.50 -4.94
CA VAL A 306 -6.16 -5.59 -3.49
C VAL A 306 -5.85 -4.23 -2.88
N ALA A 307 -4.98 -3.43 -3.50
CA ALA A 307 -4.71 -2.06 -3.04
C ALA A 307 -5.98 -1.19 -3.05
N LEU A 308 -6.80 -1.31 -4.09
CA LEU A 308 -8.08 -0.59 -4.21
C LEU A 308 -9.11 -1.06 -3.16
N ALA A 309 -9.19 -2.37 -2.91
CA ALA A 309 -10.16 -2.96 -1.98
C ALA A 309 -9.75 -2.79 -0.50
N GLY A 310 -8.46 -2.76 -0.20
CA GLY A 310 -7.94 -2.66 1.16
C GLY A 310 -6.43 -2.67 1.20
N LEU A 311 -5.82 -1.49 1.12
CA LEU A 311 -4.37 -1.30 1.16
C LEU A 311 -3.76 -1.92 2.44
N GLY A 312 -2.61 -2.58 2.30
CA GLY A 312 -1.90 -3.20 3.43
C GLY A 312 -2.40 -4.60 3.80
N ALA A 313 -2.98 -5.33 2.85
CA ALA A 313 -3.35 -6.73 3.04
C ALA A 313 -2.13 -7.59 3.41
N ASN A 314 -2.30 -8.51 4.36
CA ASN A 314 -1.29 -9.48 4.75
C ASN A 314 -1.23 -10.67 3.79
N THR A 315 -0.14 -11.43 3.90
CA THR A 315 -0.07 -12.76 3.34
C THR A 315 -1.04 -13.73 4.06
N VAL A 316 -1.41 -14.82 3.38
CA VAL A 316 -2.41 -15.78 3.90
C VAL A 316 -1.99 -16.46 5.21
N GLU A 317 -0.69 -16.54 5.51
CA GLU A 317 -0.15 -17.10 6.75
C GLU A 317 -0.44 -16.21 7.98
N VAL A 318 -0.76 -14.94 7.74
CA VAL A 318 -1.01 -13.97 8.81
C VAL A 318 -2.49 -13.66 8.95
N ALA A 319 -3.19 -13.44 7.83
CA ALA A 319 -4.60 -13.09 7.84
C ALA A 319 -5.32 -13.55 6.56
N LEU A 320 -6.59 -13.91 6.71
CA LEU A 320 -7.54 -14.12 5.64
C LEU A 320 -8.63 -13.06 5.71
N TYR A 321 -9.14 -12.66 4.54
CA TYR A 321 -10.16 -11.62 4.41
C TYR A 321 -11.42 -12.21 3.74
N PRO A 322 -12.17 -13.09 4.43
CA PRO A 322 -13.33 -13.73 3.87
C PRO A 322 -14.49 -12.74 3.74
N LYS A 323 -15.15 -12.80 2.60
CA LYS A 323 -16.41 -12.10 2.31
C LYS A 323 -17.53 -13.13 2.18
N ILE A 324 -18.75 -12.74 2.46
CA ILE A 324 -19.93 -13.57 2.26
C ILE A 324 -20.93 -12.77 1.42
N GLU A 325 -21.61 -13.45 0.49
CA GLU A 325 -22.67 -12.83 -0.28
C GLU A 325 -23.86 -12.49 0.64
N GLN A 326 -24.42 -11.31 0.44
CA GLN A 326 -25.66 -10.89 1.06
C GLN A 326 -26.81 -11.11 0.09
N ASP A 327 -28.00 -11.40 0.61
CA ASP A 327 -29.22 -11.41 -0.21
C ASP A 327 -29.62 -9.98 -0.62
N ALA A 328 -30.69 -9.86 -1.41
CA ALA A 328 -31.19 -8.57 -1.90
C ALA A 328 -31.63 -7.60 -0.76
N ASP A 329 -31.86 -8.11 0.43
CA ASP A 329 -32.25 -7.37 1.63
C ASP A 329 -31.04 -7.05 2.53
N GLY A 330 -29.82 -7.45 2.12
CA GLY A 330 -28.59 -7.25 2.86
C GLY A 330 -28.37 -8.24 4.02
N ASN A 331 -29.12 -9.33 4.09
CA ASN A 331 -28.96 -10.34 5.12
C ASN A 331 -27.88 -11.35 4.72
N THR A 332 -27.05 -11.70 5.68
CA THR A 332 -26.06 -12.76 5.53
C THR A 332 -26.63 -14.09 5.98
N LEU A 333 -26.75 -15.06 5.06
CA LEU A 333 -27.19 -16.43 5.38
C LEU A 333 -25.98 -17.28 5.77
N LEU A 334 -25.77 -17.47 7.08
CA LEU A 334 -24.76 -18.37 7.60
C LEU A 334 -25.36 -19.77 7.80
N ASN A 335 -24.98 -20.73 6.96
CA ASN A 335 -25.31 -22.14 7.17
C ASN A 335 -24.20 -22.76 8.05
N PHE A 336 -24.50 -22.96 9.31
CA PHE A 336 -23.68 -23.79 10.21
C PHE A 336 -24.08 -25.25 9.99
N LEU A 337 -23.29 -25.99 9.19
CA LEU A 337 -23.39 -27.45 9.07
C LEU A 337 -22.40 -28.10 10.02
#